data_461aa58b5f32df09d603a3093879876e
#
_entry.id   461aa58b5f32df09d603a3093879876e
#
_cell.length_a   1.000
_cell.length_b   1.000
_cell.length_c   1.000
_cell.angle_alpha   90.00
_cell.angle_beta   90.00
_cell.angle_gamma   90.00
#
_symmetry.space_group_name_H-M   'P 1'
#
loop_
_entity.id
_entity.type
_entity.pdbx_description
1 polymer ?
#
loop_
_entity_poly.entity_id
_entity_poly.type
_entity_poly.pdbx_seq_one_letter_code
_entity_poly.pdbx_strand_id
1 'polypeptide(L)'
;MKSRYRLLLIGALLALSFRMLACSGQDFGVLQPEDLCKCLPIEPDIADYRHAAKHMPIPSNMPPVEIMVTDILAWPQDPLPLPIDQPRTGRELQVFHLANAFLQETSVNSADCDVHMEISQTADKNAPRVIIETPVDSEFCSARQQIQAQLKQHNFRLDSQHGGELPAALPLQVLGMAFEDFDHSRGSAQVATIWELHPATVNILP
;
A
#
# COMPACT_ATOMS: atom_id res chain seq x y z
N MET A 1 47.06 67.49 -46.18
CA MET A 1 47.70 66.21 -46.60
C MET A 1 47.42 65.19 -45.54
N LYS A 2 46.68 64.08 -45.85
CA LYS A 2 46.03 63.18 -44.90
C LYS A 2 46.92 61.99 -44.64
N SER A 3 47.34 61.78 -43.37
CA SER A 3 47.98 60.55 -42.89
C SER A 3 46.99 59.61 -42.32
N ARG A 4 46.93 58.39 -42.85
CA ARG A 4 46.03 57.32 -42.36
C ARG A 4 46.85 56.39 -41.45
N TYR A 5 46.51 56.40 -40.15
CA TYR A 5 47.02 55.37 -39.24
C TYR A 5 46.00 54.22 -39.18
N ARG A 6 46.46 53.07 -39.64
CA ARG A 6 45.68 51.79 -39.40
C ARG A 6 46.07 51.26 -38.04
N LEU A 7 45.07 51.23 -37.17
CA LEU A 7 45.19 50.55 -35.88
C LEU A 7 44.86 49.08 -36.08
N LEU A 8 45.83 48.22 -35.83
CA LEU A 8 45.66 46.78 -35.75
C LEU A 8 45.16 46.44 -34.33
N LEU A 9 43.91 46.04 -34.20
CA LEU A 9 43.34 45.48 -32.98
C LEU A 9 43.62 43.98 -32.94
N ILE A 10 44.57 43.59 -32.09
CA ILE A 10 44.81 42.20 -31.74
C ILE A 10 43.79 41.80 -30.70
N GLY A 11 42.78 41.09 -31.13
CA GLY A 11 41.78 40.51 -30.22
C GLY A 11 42.36 39.26 -29.53
N ALA A 12 42.69 39.37 -28.27
CA ALA A 12 42.99 38.22 -27.44
C ALA A 12 41.69 37.52 -27.05
N LEU A 13 41.40 36.38 -27.68
CA LEU A 13 40.36 35.47 -27.24
C LEU A 13 40.78 34.77 -25.94
N LEU A 14 40.30 35.26 -24.82
CA LEU A 14 40.34 34.54 -23.55
C LEU A 14 39.27 33.43 -23.62
N ALA A 15 39.69 32.21 -23.91
CA ALA A 15 38.87 31.02 -23.72
C ALA A 15 38.70 30.75 -22.22
N LEU A 16 37.61 31.25 -21.63
CA LEU A 16 37.17 30.83 -20.30
C LEU A 16 36.66 29.39 -20.41
N SER A 17 37.50 28.44 -20.03
CA SER A 17 37.10 27.05 -19.80
C SER A 17 36.21 27.01 -18.53
N PHE A 18 34.92 27.09 -18.71
CA PHE A 18 33.94 26.72 -17.67
C PHE A 18 34.10 25.23 -17.45
N ARG A 19 34.90 24.83 -16.46
CA ARG A 19 34.76 23.51 -15.86
C ARG A 19 33.42 23.52 -15.10
N MET A 20 32.40 22.96 -15.74
CA MET A 20 31.22 22.50 -14.99
C MET A 20 31.73 21.46 -14.00
N LEU A 21 31.82 21.87 -12.72
CA LEU A 21 31.77 20.89 -11.63
C LEU A 21 30.43 20.18 -11.82
N ALA A 22 30.48 18.97 -12.36
CA ALA A 22 29.41 18.01 -12.19
C ALA A 22 29.32 17.80 -10.68
N CYS A 23 28.36 18.45 -10.03
CA CYS A 23 27.85 17.97 -8.76
C CYS A 23 27.47 16.53 -9.06
N SER A 24 28.26 15.58 -8.52
CA SER A 24 27.81 14.23 -8.35
C SER A 24 26.54 14.36 -7.48
N GLY A 25 25.38 14.37 -8.13
CA GLY A 25 24.11 14.21 -7.44
C GLY A 25 24.31 12.95 -6.61
N GLN A 26 24.33 13.12 -5.30
CA GLN A 26 24.01 12.01 -4.44
C GLN A 26 22.68 11.51 -5.02
N ASP A 27 22.70 10.32 -5.59
CA ASP A 27 21.49 9.55 -5.78
C ASP A 27 20.85 9.44 -4.39
N PHE A 28 20.03 10.43 -4.07
CA PHE A 28 18.95 10.21 -3.15
C PHE A 28 18.17 9.10 -3.83
N GLY A 29 18.38 7.86 -3.36
CA GLY A 29 17.82 6.70 -3.99
C GLY A 29 16.36 6.99 -4.22
N VAL A 30 16.02 7.27 -5.46
CA VAL A 30 14.64 7.35 -5.88
C VAL A 30 14.11 6.00 -5.49
N LEU A 31 13.30 5.98 -4.43
CA LEU A 31 12.62 4.78 -3.97
C LEU A 31 12.12 4.11 -5.23
N GLN A 32 12.59 2.88 -5.48
CA GLN A 32 12.15 2.15 -6.65
C GLN A 32 10.64 2.01 -6.46
N PRO A 33 9.79 2.75 -7.18
CA PRO A 33 8.36 2.72 -6.95
C PRO A 33 7.78 1.31 -7.12
N GLU A 34 8.56 0.41 -7.68
CA GLU A 34 8.24 -0.97 -7.94
C GLU A 34 8.52 -1.92 -6.76
N ASP A 35 9.30 -1.51 -5.76
CA ASP A 35 9.62 -2.35 -4.61
C ASP A 35 8.75 -1.99 -3.40
N LEU A 36 7.66 -2.70 -3.23
CA LEU A 36 6.72 -2.48 -2.13
C LEU A 36 7.35 -2.66 -0.74
N CYS A 37 8.49 -3.36 -0.64
CA CYS A 37 9.20 -3.54 0.62
C CYS A 37 10.02 -2.31 1.03
N LYS A 38 10.16 -1.33 0.15
CA LYS A 38 10.94 -0.09 0.37
C LYS A 38 10.08 1.16 0.45
N CYS A 39 8.77 1.01 0.54
CA CYS A 39 7.90 2.14 0.78
C CYS A 39 8.28 2.80 2.12
N LEU A 40 8.28 4.14 2.13
CA LEU A 40 8.52 4.91 3.35
C LEU A 40 7.23 5.66 3.68
N PRO A 41 6.59 5.35 4.82
CA PRO A 41 5.40 6.06 5.27
C PRO A 41 5.64 7.56 5.39
N ILE A 42 4.65 8.36 5.03
CA ILE A 42 4.69 9.82 5.20
C ILE A 42 4.35 10.17 6.65
N GLU A 43 3.47 9.41 7.26
CA GLU A 43 3.10 9.57 8.67
C GLU A 43 3.88 8.57 9.52
N PRO A 44 4.44 9.01 10.66
CA PRO A 44 5.12 8.09 11.55
C PRO A 44 4.10 7.12 12.17
N ASP A 45 4.36 5.85 12.06
CA ASP A 45 3.56 4.71 12.53
C ASP A 45 2.99 4.85 13.95
N ILE A 46 3.67 5.60 14.82
CA ILE A 46 3.29 5.77 16.24
C ILE A 46 1.99 6.58 16.41
N ALA A 47 1.61 7.36 15.40
CA ALA A 47 0.38 8.17 15.44
C ALA A 47 -0.85 7.45 14.89
N ASP A 48 -0.67 6.26 14.30
CA ASP A 48 -1.75 5.50 13.72
C ASP A 48 -2.63 4.86 14.80
N TYR A 49 -3.93 4.81 14.49
CA TYR A 49 -4.94 4.25 15.38
C TYR A 49 -4.66 2.79 15.70
N ARG A 50 -4.41 2.48 16.98
CA ARG A 50 -4.11 1.15 17.49
C ARG A 50 -2.97 0.45 16.74
N HIS A 51 -1.94 1.20 16.33
CA HIS A 51 -0.84 0.73 15.50
C HIS A 51 -0.27 -0.64 15.94
N ALA A 52 0.08 -0.82 17.22
CA ALA A 52 0.60 -2.09 17.72
C ALA A 52 -0.37 -3.28 17.56
N ALA A 53 -1.68 -3.03 17.58
CA ALA A 53 -2.68 -4.04 17.33
C ALA A 53 -2.81 -4.32 15.83
N LYS A 54 -2.75 -3.29 15.00
CA LYS A 54 -2.84 -3.34 13.54
C LYS A 54 -1.72 -4.19 12.94
N HIS A 55 -0.46 -3.96 13.35
CA HIS A 55 0.74 -4.56 12.80
C HIS A 55 1.21 -5.84 13.53
N MET A 56 0.34 -6.45 14.35
CA MET A 56 0.68 -7.71 15.03
C MET A 56 0.87 -8.85 14.02
N PRO A 57 1.97 -9.62 14.05
CA PRO A 57 2.16 -10.76 13.18
C PRO A 57 1.05 -11.80 13.28
N ILE A 58 0.67 -12.41 12.16
CA ILE A 58 -0.32 -13.50 12.14
C ILE A 58 0.29 -14.73 12.83
N PRO A 59 -0.31 -15.24 13.92
CA PRO A 59 0.22 -16.40 14.64
C PRO A 59 0.18 -17.67 13.79
N SER A 60 1.35 -18.25 13.50
CA SER A 60 1.46 -19.47 12.68
C SER A 60 0.94 -20.76 13.35
N ASN A 61 0.78 -20.74 14.68
CA ASN A 61 0.33 -21.90 15.46
C ASN A 61 -1.18 -21.86 15.77
N MET A 62 -1.91 -20.86 15.29
CA MET A 62 -3.34 -20.73 15.50
C MET A 62 -4.10 -21.28 14.28
N PRO A 63 -4.96 -22.31 14.44
CA PRO A 63 -5.76 -22.77 13.33
C PRO A 63 -6.75 -21.68 12.90
N PRO A 64 -6.84 -21.39 11.59
CA PRO A 64 -7.76 -20.37 11.11
C PRO A 64 -9.22 -20.84 11.20
N VAL A 65 -10.11 -19.87 11.39
CA VAL A 65 -11.56 -20.07 11.31
C VAL A 65 -11.99 -19.74 9.88
N GLU A 66 -12.66 -20.69 9.22
CA GLU A 66 -13.24 -20.46 7.89
C GLU A 66 -14.43 -19.52 7.99
N ILE A 67 -14.41 -18.45 7.19
CA ILE A 67 -15.48 -17.45 7.10
C ILE A 67 -15.70 -16.99 5.66
N MET A 68 -16.80 -16.28 5.44
CA MET A 68 -17.13 -15.58 4.20
C MET A 68 -17.00 -14.07 4.40
N VAL A 69 -16.89 -13.31 3.31
CA VAL A 69 -16.93 -11.85 3.34
C VAL A 69 -18.24 -11.35 3.98
N THR A 70 -19.35 -12.04 3.70
CA THR A 70 -20.66 -11.74 4.30
C THR A 70 -20.71 -11.89 5.83
N ASP A 71 -19.88 -12.75 6.40
CA ASP A 71 -19.79 -12.88 7.85
C ASP A 71 -19.14 -11.63 8.46
N ILE A 72 -18.07 -11.12 7.83
CA ILE A 72 -17.39 -9.88 8.27
C ILE A 72 -18.36 -8.69 8.18
N LEU A 73 -19.11 -8.59 7.08
CA LEU A 73 -20.12 -7.54 6.89
C LEU A 73 -21.22 -7.55 7.95
N ALA A 74 -21.50 -8.71 8.55
CA ALA A 74 -22.51 -8.90 9.59
C ALA A 74 -21.95 -8.75 11.03
N TRP A 75 -20.66 -8.54 11.21
CA TRP A 75 -20.10 -8.40 12.55
C TRP A 75 -20.62 -7.14 13.24
N PRO A 76 -21.02 -7.24 14.52
CA PRO A 76 -21.41 -6.08 15.29
C PRO A 76 -20.21 -5.17 15.49
N GLN A 77 -20.47 -3.87 15.52
CA GLN A 77 -19.47 -2.84 15.77
C GLN A 77 -19.56 -2.39 17.22
N ASP A 78 -18.42 -2.16 17.84
CA ASP A 78 -18.33 -1.57 19.17
C ASP A 78 -18.59 -0.06 19.14
N PRO A 79 -18.93 0.58 20.26
CA PRO A 79 -18.96 2.04 20.34
C PRO A 79 -17.56 2.63 20.09
N LEU A 80 -17.41 3.38 19.00
CA LEU A 80 -16.14 3.93 18.53
C LEU A 80 -15.97 5.43 18.86
N PRO A 81 -14.72 5.94 18.87
CA PRO A 81 -13.46 5.21 18.71
C PRO A 81 -13.06 4.43 19.96
N LEU A 82 -12.38 3.30 19.78
CA LEU A 82 -11.69 2.60 20.87
C LEU A 82 -10.45 3.41 21.32
N PRO A 83 -9.91 3.20 22.52
CA PRO A 83 -8.66 3.82 22.93
C PRO A 83 -7.52 3.55 21.93
N ILE A 84 -6.72 4.58 21.62
CA ILE A 84 -5.68 4.52 20.60
C ILE A 84 -4.61 3.45 20.85
N ASP A 85 -4.42 3.04 22.10
CA ASP A 85 -3.47 2.04 22.54
C ASP A 85 -4.14 0.71 22.92
N GLN A 86 -5.45 0.56 22.64
CA GLN A 86 -6.17 -0.66 23.01
C GLN A 86 -5.59 -1.87 22.27
N PRO A 87 -5.19 -2.92 23.01
CA PRO A 87 -4.76 -4.17 22.41
C PRO A 87 -5.92 -4.90 21.73
N ARG A 88 -5.60 -5.89 20.92
CA ARG A 88 -6.60 -6.78 20.33
C ARG A 88 -7.41 -7.50 21.40
N THR A 89 -8.69 -7.64 21.17
CA THR A 89 -9.62 -8.33 22.08
C THR A 89 -10.61 -9.21 21.31
N GLY A 90 -11.18 -10.19 21.97
CA GLY A 90 -12.27 -10.99 21.41
C GLY A 90 -11.97 -11.58 20.04
N ARG A 91 -12.74 -11.16 19.03
CA ARG A 91 -12.61 -11.62 17.63
C ARG A 91 -11.26 -11.25 17.02
N GLU A 92 -10.69 -10.15 17.39
CA GLU A 92 -9.40 -9.68 16.85
C GLU A 92 -8.21 -10.60 17.24
N LEU A 93 -8.40 -11.50 18.21
CA LEU A 93 -7.42 -12.51 18.60
C LEU A 93 -7.50 -13.78 17.76
N GLN A 94 -8.39 -13.85 16.79
CA GLN A 94 -8.59 -15.03 15.94
C GLN A 94 -7.95 -14.82 14.58
N VAL A 95 -7.45 -15.91 13.99
CA VAL A 95 -7.03 -15.96 12.60
C VAL A 95 -8.20 -16.46 11.76
N PHE A 96 -8.47 -15.76 10.67
CA PHE A 96 -9.56 -16.10 9.75
C PHE A 96 -9.01 -16.48 8.38
N HIS A 97 -9.71 -17.40 7.70
CA HIS A 97 -9.44 -17.78 6.34
C HIS A 97 -10.71 -17.60 5.49
N LEU A 98 -10.55 -16.90 4.38
CA LEU A 98 -11.55 -16.76 3.33
C LEU A 98 -11.08 -17.56 2.13
N ALA A 99 -11.68 -18.72 1.88
CA ALA A 99 -11.33 -19.57 0.75
C ALA A 99 -11.84 -19.02 -0.60
N ASN A 100 -12.88 -18.18 -0.57
CA ASN A 100 -13.55 -17.65 -1.76
C ASN A 100 -13.95 -16.20 -1.55
N ALA A 101 -13.15 -15.28 -2.08
CA ALA A 101 -13.46 -13.87 -2.15
C ALA A 101 -12.99 -13.31 -3.50
N PHE A 102 -13.35 -12.08 -3.81
CA PHE A 102 -12.99 -11.41 -5.06
C PHE A 102 -12.35 -10.05 -4.76
N LEU A 103 -11.13 -9.86 -5.24
CA LEU A 103 -10.44 -8.58 -5.21
C LEU A 103 -11.09 -7.62 -6.21
N GLN A 104 -11.52 -6.47 -5.75
CA GLN A 104 -12.17 -5.44 -6.55
C GLN A 104 -11.27 -4.24 -6.80
N GLU A 105 -10.50 -3.86 -5.78
CA GLU A 105 -9.64 -2.69 -5.78
C GLU A 105 -8.37 -2.96 -4.96
N THR A 106 -7.24 -2.37 -5.34
CA THR A 106 -6.01 -2.41 -4.54
C THR A 106 -5.15 -1.19 -4.81
N SER A 107 -4.52 -0.69 -3.77
CA SER A 107 -3.58 0.43 -3.83
C SER A 107 -2.54 0.31 -2.72
N VAL A 108 -1.48 1.11 -2.81
CA VAL A 108 -0.56 1.31 -1.68
C VAL A 108 -0.96 2.62 -1.01
N ASN A 109 -1.33 2.57 0.25
CA ASN A 109 -1.66 3.76 1.01
C ASN A 109 -0.38 4.59 1.23
N SER A 110 -0.39 5.86 0.82
CA SER A 110 0.79 6.72 0.93
C SER A 110 1.10 7.17 2.37
N ALA A 111 0.13 7.11 3.27
CA ALA A 111 0.31 7.54 4.66
C ALA A 111 1.16 6.52 5.45
N ASP A 112 0.77 5.25 5.40
CA ASP A 112 1.36 4.14 6.16
C ASP A 112 2.11 3.12 5.32
N CYS A 113 1.99 3.19 3.98
CA CYS A 113 2.57 2.25 3.02
C CYS A 113 1.94 0.85 3.01
N ASP A 114 0.84 0.63 3.67
CA ASP A 114 0.16 -0.66 3.64
C ASP A 114 -0.43 -0.96 2.26
N VAL A 115 -0.49 -2.23 1.89
CA VAL A 115 -1.21 -2.65 0.69
C VAL A 115 -2.68 -2.79 1.04
N HIS A 116 -3.44 -1.77 0.68
CA HIS A 116 -4.88 -1.71 0.82
C HIS A 116 -5.56 -2.51 -0.29
N MET A 117 -6.53 -3.34 0.07
CA MET A 117 -7.32 -4.14 -0.86
C MET A 117 -8.78 -4.16 -0.44
N GLU A 118 -9.68 -3.96 -1.40
CA GLU A 118 -11.11 -4.10 -1.18
C GLU A 118 -11.61 -5.41 -1.78
N ILE A 119 -12.23 -6.23 -0.97
CA ILE A 119 -12.74 -7.55 -1.37
C ILE A 119 -14.24 -7.67 -1.18
N SER A 120 -14.87 -8.49 -1.99
CA SER A 120 -16.30 -8.79 -1.93
C SER A 120 -16.58 -10.28 -2.02
N GLN A 121 -17.80 -10.70 -1.66
CA GLN A 121 -18.20 -12.11 -1.76
C GLN A 121 -18.39 -12.58 -3.20
N THR A 122 -18.70 -11.68 -4.12
CA THR A 122 -18.98 -11.99 -5.52
C THR A 122 -18.17 -11.09 -6.46
N ALA A 123 -18.05 -11.46 -7.71
CA ALA A 123 -17.37 -10.65 -8.73
C ALA A 123 -18.13 -9.38 -9.15
N ASP A 124 -19.34 -9.15 -8.62
CA ASP A 124 -20.11 -7.94 -8.93
C ASP A 124 -19.39 -6.71 -8.37
N LYS A 125 -19.16 -5.73 -9.24
CA LYS A 125 -18.50 -4.47 -8.92
C LYS A 125 -19.25 -3.61 -7.88
N ASN A 126 -20.55 -3.80 -7.78
CA ASN A 126 -21.41 -3.10 -6.81
C ASN A 126 -21.63 -3.88 -5.52
N ALA A 127 -21.04 -5.08 -5.38
CA ALA A 127 -21.16 -5.85 -4.16
C ALA A 127 -20.56 -5.09 -2.97
N PRO A 128 -21.12 -5.22 -1.77
CA PRO A 128 -20.53 -4.66 -0.56
C PRO A 128 -19.14 -5.25 -0.32
N ARG A 129 -18.21 -4.40 0.11
CA ARG A 129 -16.79 -4.71 0.25
C ARG A 129 -16.34 -4.63 1.69
N VAL A 130 -15.30 -5.41 1.98
CA VAL A 130 -14.50 -5.38 3.22
C VAL A 130 -13.09 -4.99 2.84
N ILE A 131 -12.42 -4.22 3.69
CA ILE A 131 -11.00 -3.90 3.54
C ILE A 131 -10.16 -5.04 4.10
N ILE A 132 -9.08 -5.37 3.41
CA ILE A 132 -7.99 -6.18 3.93
C ILE A 132 -6.67 -5.46 3.66
N GLU A 133 -5.72 -5.54 4.60
CA GLU A 133 -4.46 -4.81 4.46
C GLU A 133 -3.25 -5.69 4.79
N THR A 134 -2.22 -5.55 3.96
CA THR A 134 -0.93 -6.20 4.19
C THR A 134 0.07 -5.13 4.62
N PRO A 135 0.53 -5.16 5.89
CA PRO A 135 1.37 -4.13 6.47
C PRO A 135 2.72 -3.94 5.76
N VAL A 136 3.29 -2.74 5.96
CA VAL A 136 4.63 -2.39 5.44
C VAL A 136 5.76 -3.13 6.14
N ASP A 137 5.54 -3.67 7.32
CA ASP A 137 6.56 -4.32 8.14
C ASP A 137 7.32 -5.40 7.39
N SER A 138 8.60 -5.55 7.75
CA SER A 138 9.54 -6.43 7.05
C SER A 138 9.09 -7.89 6.97
N GLU A 139 8.36 -8.38 7.96
CA GLU A 139 7.80 -9.74 7.99
C GLU A 139 6.75 -9.98 6.90
N PHE A 140 6.07 -8.92 6.44
CA PHE A 140 5.08 -9.01 5.35
C PHE A 140 5.68 -8.73 3.97
N CYS A 141 6.97 -8.42 3.87
CA CYS A 141 7.62 -8.08 2.60
C CYS A 141 7.40 -9.18 1.53
N SER A 142 7.56 -10.45 1.87
CA SER A 142 7.35 -11.56 0.93
C SER A 142 5.89 -11.64 0.45
N ALA A 143 4.92 -11.41 1.34
CA ALA A 143 3.50 -11.38 0.98
C ALA A 143 3.19 -10.23 0.02
N ARG A 144 3.73 -9.04 0.28
CA ARG A 144 3.58 -7.85 -0.58
C ARG A 144 4.16 -8.09 -1.98
N GLN A 145 5.35 -8.70 -2.06
CA GLN A 145 5.96 -9.07 -3.34
C GLN A 145 5.15 -10.14 -4.08
N GLN A 146 4.57 -11.09 -3.37
CA GLN A 146 3.68 -12.10 -3.95
C GLN A 146 2.43 -11.45 -4.55
N ILE A 147 1.77 -10.54 -3.82
CA ILE A 147 0.61 -9.78 -4.33
C ILE A 147 0.97 -9.07 -5.64
N GLN A 148 2.07 -8.33 -5.65
CA GLN A 148 2.54 -7.60 -6.82
C GLN A 148 2.80 -8.53 -8.01
N ALA A 149 3.46 -9.68 -7.77
CA ALA A 149 3.77 -10.64 -8.81
C ALA A 149 2.51 -11.30 -9.39
N GLN A 150 1.53 -11.63 -8.55
CA GLN A 150 0.26 -12.21 -8.99
C GLN A 150 -0.58 -11.19 -9.77
N LEU A 151 -0.70 -9.95 -9.30
CA LEU A 151 -1.39 -8.88 -10.03
C LEU A 151 -0.78 -8.63 -11.41
N LYS A 152 0.54 -8.68 -11.51
CA LYS A 152 1.24 -8.55 -12.79
C LYS A 152 0.85 -9.65 -13.79
N GLN A 153 0.57 -10.86 -13.34
CA GLN A 153 0.09 -11.95 -14.22
C GLN A 153 -1.30 -11.64 -14.81
N HIS A 154 -2.09 -10.82 -14.10
CA HIS A 154 -3.38 -10.29 -14.57
C HIS A 154 -3.27 -8.94 -15.29
N ASN A 155 -2.05 -8.52 -15.69
CA ASN A 155 -1.77 -7.24 -16.35
C ASN A 155 -2.17 -6.03 -15.49
N PHE A 156 -2.20 -6.16 -14.17
CA PHE A 156 -2.45 -5.06 -13.25
C PHE A 156 -1.14 -4.65 -12.57
N ARG A 157 -0.87 -3.35 -12.55
CA ARG A 157 0.30 -2.78 -11.91
C ARG A 157 -0.05 -2.25 -10.54
N LEU A 158 0.68 -2.72 -9.53
CA LEU A 158 0.61 -2.21 -8.16
C LEU A 158 1.99 -1.73 -7.72
N ASP A 159 2.09 -0.47 -7.37
CA ASP A 159 3.25 0.14 -6.70
C ASP A 159 2.80 1.43 -5.99
N SER A 160 3.72 2.19 -5.41
CA SER A 160 3.41 3.43 -4.69
C SER A 160 2.73 4.52 -5.53
N GLN A 161 2.63 4.35 -6.85
CA GLN A 161 2.03 5.31 -7.78
C GLN A 161 0.90 4.72 -8.62
N HIS A 162 0.76 3.41 -8.63
CA HIS A 162 -0.21 2.69 -9.45
C HIS A 162 -1.01 1.72 -8.59
N GLY A 163 -2.30 1.74 -8.80
CA GLY A 163 -3.30 0.92 -8.13
C GLY A 163 -4.69 1.40 -8.54
N GLY A 164 -5.68 1.03 -7.77
CA GLY A 164 -7.07 1.42 -7.95
C GLY A 164 -7.98 0.25 -8.27
N GLU A 165 -9.15 0.54 -8.84
CA GLU A 165 -10.13 -0.48 -9.18
C GLU A 165 -9.64 -1.39 -10.31
N LEU A 166 -9.79 -2.71 -10.12
CA LEU A 166 -9.40 -3.69 -11.14
C LEU A 166 -10.39 -3.67 -12.32
N PRO A 167 -9.94 -3.89 -13.55
CA PRO A 167 -10.84 -4.01 -14.72
C PRO A 167 -11.88 -5.13 -14.56
N ALA A 168 -11.48 -6.24 -13.94
CA ALA A 168 -12.33 -7.36 -13.55
C ALA A 168 -11.93 -7.84 -12.17
N ALA A 169 -12.91 -8.26 -11.37
CA ALA A 169 -12.65 -8.82 -10.06
C ALA A 169 -11.84 -10.11 -10.16
N LEU A 170 -10.83 -10.28 -9.33
CA LEU A 170 -9.96 -11.46 -9.32
C LEU A 170 -10.29 -12.37 -8.13
N PRO A 171 -10.47 -13.68 -8.34
CA PRO A 171 -10.70 -14.60 -7.24
C PRO A 171 -9.44 -14.71 -6.38
N LEU A 172 -9.63 -14.76 -5.05
CA LEU A 172 -8.52 -14.87 -4.11
C LEU A 172 -8.91 -15.62 -2.84
N GLN A 173 -7.87 -16.05 -2.12
CA GLN A 173 -7.94 -16.54 -0.76
C GLN A 173 -7.24 -15.54 0.16
N VAL A 174 -7.73 -15.41 1.39
CA VAL A 174 -7.18 -14.50 2.39
C VAL A 174 -6.92 -15.25 3.68
N LEU A 175 -5.78 -14.98 4.31
CA LEU A 175 -5.50 -15.35 5.71
C LEU A 175 -5.18 -14.06 6.46
N GLY A 176 -5.91 -13.78 7.55
CA GLY A 176 -5.72 -12.54 8.29
C GLY A 176 -6.34 -12.55 9.68
N MET A 177 -6.11 -11.49 10.42
CA MET A 177 -6.71 -11.26 11.74
C MET A 177 -7.73 -10.13 11.63
N ALA A 178 -8.87 -10.27 12.33
CA ALA A 178 -9.85 -9.20 12.39
C ALA A 178 -9.25 -7.96 13.08
N PHE A 179 -9.62 -6.79 12.60
CA PHE A 179 -9.30 -5.51 13.22
C PHE A 179 -10.53 -4.61 13.12
N GLU A 180 -10.93 -3.99 14.22
CA GLU A 180 -11.99 -3.00 14.23
C GLU A 180 -11.38 -1.62 14.15
N ASP A 181 -11.49 -1.02 12.97
CA ASP A 181 -11.01 0.32 12.70
C ASP A 181 -12.04 1.38 13.12
N PHE A 182 -11.74 2.65 12.97
CA PHE A 182 -12.70 3.71 13.24
C PHE A 182 -13.32 4.23 11.94
N ASP A 183 -14.45 4.90 12.05
CA ASP A 183 -15.14 5.48 10.90
C ASP A 183 -14.39 6.72 10.37
N HIS A 184 -13.71 6.54 9.25
CA HIS A 184 -13.05 7.59 8.49
C HIS A 184 -13.20 7.29 7.00
N SER A 185 -12.77 8.19 6.12
CA SER A 185 -12.84 7.96 4.66
C SER A 185 -11.97 6.75 4.28
N ARG A 186 -12.59 5.60 4.00
CA ARG A 186 -11.95 4.28 3.92
C ARG A 186 -12.12 3.63 2.54
N GLY A 187 -11.65 4.26 1.49
CA GLY A 187 -11.71 3.65 0.17
C GLY A 187 -12.99 3.95 -0.60
N SER A 188 -13.50 2.96 -1.35
CA SER A 188 -14.65 3.15 -2.24
C SER A 188 -15.99 3.24 -1.50
N ALA A 189 -17.00 3.74 -2.20
CA ALA A 189 -18.37 3.81 -1.67
C ALA A 189 -19.00 2.44 -1.38
N GLN A 190 -18.41 1.35 -1.84
CA GLN A 190 -18.85 -0.02 -1.62
C GLN A 190 -18.35 -0.62 -0.30
N VAL A 191 -17.36 -0.01 0.36
CA VAL A 191 -16.92 -0.46 1.70
C VAL A 191 -18.05 -0.27 2.68
N ALA A 192 -18.52 -1.38 3.30
CA ALA A 192 -19.77 -1.42 4.02
C ALA A 192 -19.64 -1.78 5.52
N THR A 193 -18.42 -1.86 6.02
CA THR A 193 -18.13 -2.13 7.44
C THR A 193 -16.82 -1.46 7.84
N ILE A 194 -16.65 -1.19 9.14
CA ILE A 194 -15.38 -0.78 9.73
C ILE A 194 -14.48 -1.95 10.10
N TRP A 195 -15.03 -3.18 10.10
CA TRP A 195 -14.22 -4.38 10.27
C TRP A 195 -13.39 -4.65 9.03
N GLU A 196 -12.13 -4.98 9.26
CA GLU A 196 -11.17 -5.38 8.24
C GLU A 196 -10.39 -6.62 8.67
N LEU A 197 -9.64 -7.21 7.75
CA LEU A 197 -8.57 -8.15 8.12
C LEU A 197 -7.23 -7.41 8.00
N HIS A 198 -6.65 -7.11 9.14
CA HIS A 198 -5.37 -6.44 9.28
C HIS A 198 -4.59 -6.99 10.48
N PRO A 199 -3.42 -7.63 10.29
CA PRO A 199 -2.78 -7.90 9.01
C PRO A 199 -3.48 -9.00 8.22
N ALA A 200 -3.28 -8.96 6.90
CA ALA A 200 -3.72 -10.03 6.00
C ALA A 200 -2.61 -10.41 5.00
N THR A 201 -2.62 -11.67 4.58
CA THR A 201 -1.89 -12.17 3.42
C THR A 201 -2.88 -12.76 2.43
N VAL A 202 -2.58 -12.66 1.15
CA VAL A 202 -3.50 -13.11 0.09
C VAL A 202 -2.81 -14.01 -0.92
N ASN A 203 -3.62 -14.87 -1.53
CA ASN A 203 -3.26 -15.65 -2.69
C ASN A 203 -4.28 -15.38 -3.79
N ILE A 204 -3.91 -14.59 -4.82
CA ILE A 204 -4.75 -14.30 -5.98
C ILE A 204 -4.70 -15.52 -6.89
N LEU A 205 -5.87 -16.06 -7.22
CA LEU A 205 -6.00 -17.28 -8.01
C LEU A 205 -5.91 -16.97 -9.51
N PRO A 206 -5.46 -17.94 -10.34
CA PRO A 206 -5.33 -17.76 -11.78
C PRO A 206 -6.68 -17.56 -12.48
#